data_baa6745c3c0de2a81a8927544fc3f8e7
#
_entry.id   baa6745c3c0de2a81a8927544fc3f8e7
#
_cell.length_a   1.000
_cell.length_b   1.000
_cell.length_c   1.000
_cell.angle_alpha   90.00
_cell.angle_beta   90.00
_cell.angle_gamma   90.00
#
_symmetry.space_group_name_H-M   'P 1'
#
loop_
_entity.id
_entity.type
_entity.pdbx_description
1 polymer ?
#
loop_
_entity_poly.entity_id
_entity_poly.type
_entity_poly.pdbx_seq_one_letter_code
_entity_poly.pdbx_strand_id
1 'polypeptide(L)'
;MLKIDKVLAAPHGIASVLVRRAPKLVLPFADRSKSRLRAVLDNGADAALFLPRGTVLRGGDLLVAEDGSFVEVRAAAESVLEVRAQDPHALMRAAYHLGNRHTPVEIGRDYLRLEYDAVLADMLRRLGVLAERAELPFEPEAGAYGGGHKHGHDATFAEDYAAAQAVFHEHHGHGHGHGHGHGHGHGHGHGHGHGHEHEHEHGHEHGHEHGHHVDDADCMHKD
;
A
#
# COMPACT_ATOMS: atom_id res chain seq x y z
N MET A 1 25.89 13.11 -21.55
CA MET A 1 24.78 12.84 -20.62
C MET A 1 23.60 12.36 -21.43
N LEU A 2 23.18 11.14 -21.21
CA LEU A 2 22.07 10.51 -21.91
C LEU A 2 20.74 11.04 -21.32
N LYS A 3 19.84 11.57 -22.14
CA LYS A 3 18.54 12.06 -21.69
C LYS A 3 17.46 11.04 -21.98
N ILE A 4 16.71 10.65 -20.95
CA ILE A 4 15.74 9.56 -20.97
C ILE A 4 14.36 10.11 -20.59
N ASP A 5 13.38 9.93 -21.47
CA ASP A 5 12.02 10.46 -21.28
C ASP A 5 10.92 9.41 -21.46
N LYS A 6 11.26 8.18 -21.88
CA LYS A 6 10.31 7.11 -22.15
C LYS A 6 10.66 5.83 -21.40
N VAL A 7 9.61 5.12 -20.97
CA VAL A 7 9.68 3.81 -20.33
C VAL A 7 8.86 2.81 -21.13
N LEU A 8 9.44 1.67 -21.40
CA LEU A 8 8.74 0.48 -21.92
C LEU A 8 8.66 -0.52 -20.78
N ALA A 9 7.52 -0.56 -20.11
CA ALA A 9 7.27 -1.52 -19.04
C ALA A 9 7.21 -2.93 -19.63
N ALA A 10 7.96 -3.88 -19.02
CA ALA A 10 8.03 -5.27 -19.46
C ALA A 10 8.09 -5.42 -20.99
N PRO A 11 9.18 -5.04 -21.66
CA PRO A 11 9.26 -4.83 -23.10
C PRO A 11 9.00 -6.13 -23.88
N HIS A 12 7.75 -6.32 -24.30
CA HIS A 12 7.37 -7.41 -25.20
C HIS A 12 7.74 -7.07 -26.65
N GLY A 13 8.29 -8.03 -27.37
CA GLY A 13 8.62 -7.88 -28.80
C GLY A 13 9.98 -7.24 -29.11
N ILE A 14 10.75 -6.85 -28.09
CA ILE A 14 12.14 -6.41 -28.29
C ILE A 14 13.08 -7.63 -28.26
N ALA A 15 13.97 -7.71 -29.23
CA ALA A 15 14.93 -8.80 -29.30
C ALA A 15 15.77 -8.85 -27.98
N SER A 16 15.80 -10.01 -27.32
CA SER A 16 16.49 -10.20 -26.04
C SER A 16 17.98 -9.85 -26.09
N VAL A 17 18.61 -9.91 -27.28
CA VAL A 17 20.00 -9.52 -27.46
C VAL A 17 20.21 -8.02 -27.32
N LEU A 18 19.23 -7.19 -27.68
CA LEU A 18 19.31 -5.73 -27.52
C LEU A 18 19.18 -5.37 -26.02
N VAL A 19 18.24 -6.01 -25.32
CA VAL A 19 18.07 -5.80 -23.88
C VAL A 19 19.33 -6.22 -23.10
N ARG A 20 19.91 -7.38 -23.42
CA ARG A 20 21.14 -7.86 -22.73
C ARG A 20 22.33 -6.95 -22.96
N ARG A 21 22.44 -6.31 -24.14
CA ARG A 21 23.55 -5.39 -24.49
C ARG A 21 23.34 -3.97 -23.98
N ALA A 22 22.11 -3.60 -23.61
CA ALA A 22 21.81 -2.28 -23.08
C ALA A 22 22.57 -2.05 -21.77
N PRO A 23 23.13 -0.84 -21.55
CA PRO A 23 23.65 -0.44 -20.23
C PRO A 23 22.58 -0.60 -19.14
N LYS A 24 23.01 -0.81 -17.89
CA LYS A 24 22.11 -1.00 -16.75
C LYS A 24 22.03 0.25 -15.91
N LEU A 25 20.81 0.63 -15.54
CA LEU A 25 20.53 1.62 -14.54
C LEU A 25 20.15 0.90 -13.25
N VAL A 26 21.09 0.79 -12.31
CA VAL A 26 20.93 0.06 -11.05
C VAL A 26 20.55 1.04 -9.96
N LEU A 27 19.31 0.98 -9.46
CA LEU A 27 18.77 1.95 -8.51
C LEU A 27 18.00 1.27 -7.37
N PRO A 28 18.08 1.80 -6.12
CA PRO A 28 17.20 1.41 -5.03
C PRO A 28 15.75 1.89 -5.30
N PHE A 29 14.79 1.33 -4.58
CA PHE A 29 13.36 1.64 -4.80
C PHE A 29 13.04 3.13 -4.67
N ALA A 30 13.60 3.81 -3.67
CA ALA A 30 13.39 5.24 -3.47
C ALA A 30 13.79 6.09 -4.68
N ASP A 31 14.87 5.71 -5.40
CA ASP A 31 15.32 6.40 -6.61
C ASP A 31 14.50 5.99 -7.84
N ARG A 32 14.06 4.74 -7.94
CA ARG A 32 13.19 4.25 -9.01
C ARG A 32 11.79 4.88 -8.99
N SER A 33 11.38 5.46 -7.86
CA SER A 33 10.12 6.18 -7.71
C SER A 33 10.20 7.68 -8.06
N LYS A 34 11.41 8.17 -8.45
CA LYS A 34 11.60 9.58 -8.82
C LYS A 34 11.34 9.80 -10.31
N SER A 35 10.49 10.76 -10.63
CA SER A 35 10.23 11.16 -12.02
C SER A 35 11.37 11.97 -12.65
N ARG A 36 12.27 12.54 -11.84
CA ARG A 36 13.45 13.28 -12.28
C ARG A 36 14.65 12.87 -11.46
N LEU A 37 15.68 12.36 -12.13
CA LEU A 37 16.87 11.85 -11.48
C LEU A 37 18.08 11.98 -12.40
N ARG A 38 19.25 12.34 -11.83
CA ARG A 38 20.55 12.12 -12.47
C ARG A 38 21.18 10.86 -11.87
N ALA A 39 21.72 10.02 -12.72
CA ALA A 39 22.33 8.76 -12.31
C ALA A 39 23.48 8.40 -13.27
N VAL A 40 24.32 7.47 -12.82
CA VAL A 40 25.40 6.89 -13.61
C VAL A 40 25.02 5.46 -13.94
N LEU A 41 25.16 5.09 -15.21
CA LEU A 41 24.94 3.73 -15.68
C LEU A 41 26.12 2.81 -15.31
N ASP A 42 25.92 1.52 -15.40
CA ASP A 42 26.94 0.49 -15.12
C ASP A 42 28.20 0.61 -16.00
N ASN A 43 28.08 1.21 -17.18
CA ASN A 43 29.19 1.49 -18.10
C ASN A 43 29.88 2.85 -17.83
N GLY A 44 29.51 3.56 -16.78
CA GLY A 44 30.07 4.86 -16.40
C GLY A 44 29.47 6.07 -17.12
N ALA A 45 28.49 5.90 -17.99
CA ALA A 45 27.84 7.00 -18.69
C ALA A 45 26.85 7.75 -17.79
N ASP A 46 26.85 9.09 -17.89
CA ASP A 46 25.85 9.91 -17.19
C ASP A 46 24.50 9.85 -17.89
N ALA A 47 23.44 9.65 -17.10
CA ALA A 47 22.05 9.65 -17.54
C ALA A 47 21.21 10.66 -16.74
N ALA A 48 20.20 11.23 -17.40
CA ALA A 48 19.21 12.11 -16.76
C ALA A 48 17.80 11.65 -17.15
N LEU A 49 17.00 11.31 -16.17
CA LEU A 49 15.61 10.85 -16.32
C LEU A 49 14.66 12.05 -16.21
N PHE A 50 13.69 12.09 -17.13
CA PHE A 50 12.60 13.07 -17.19
C PHE A 50 11.27 12.34 -17.46
N LEU A 51 10.80 11.59 -16.49
CA LEU A 51 9.63 10.74 -16.61
C LEU A 51 8.35 11.47 -16.14
N PRO A 52 7.16 11.01 -16.55
CA PRO A 52 5.90 11.49 -16.00
C PRO A 52 5.84 11.35 -14.46
N ARG A 53 5.14 12.25 -13.80
CA ARG A 53 4.96 12.15 -12.34
C ARG A 53 4.20 10.86 -12.00
N GLY A 54 4.61 10.22 -10.90
CA GLY A 54 4.01 8.96 -10.46
C GLY A 54 4.56 7.71 -11.17
N THR A 55 5.48 7.86 -12.14
CA THR A 55 6.18 6.71 -12.73
C THR A 55 7.06 6.04 -11.68
N VAL A 56 6.87 4.75 -11.49
CA VAL A 56 7.73 3.89 -10.68
C VAL A 56 8.41 2.89 -11.62
N LEU A 57 9.73 2.97 -11.71
CA LEU A 57 10.52 2.04 -12.52
C LEU A 57 10.61 0.68 -11.85
N ARG A 58 10.43 -0.38 -12.62
CA ARG A 58 10.56 -1.77 -12.18
C ARG A 58 11.81 -2.43 -12.75
N GLY A 59 12.34 -3.41 -12.04
CA GLY A 59 13.41 -4.25 -12.58
C GLY A 59 12.96 -4.94 -13.86
N GLY A 60 13.77 -4.81 -14.93
CA GLY A 60 13.45 -5.31 -16.26
C GLY A 60 12.75 -4.30 -17.18
N ASP A 61 12.33 -3.14 -16.70
CA ASP A 61 11.87 -2.06 -17.57
C ASP A 61 12.99 -1.62 -18.50
N LEU A 62 12.61 -1.23 -19.72
CA LEU A 62 13.54 -0.70 -20.70
C LEU A 62 13.27 0.78 -20.91
N LEU A 63 14.26 1.60 -20.64
CA LEU A 63 14.21 3.03 -20.87
C LEU A 63 14.68 3.33 -22.28
N VAL A 64 14.09 4.34 -22.90
CA VAL A 64 14.47 4.82 -24.23
C VAL A 64 14.97 6.25 -24.10
N ALA A 65 16.19 6.47 -24.58
CA ALA A 65 16.80 7.79 -24.60
C ALA A 65 16.43 8.56 -25.89
N GLU A 66 16.64 9.90 -25.88
CA GLU A 66 16.36 10.77 -27.03
C GLU A 66 17.12 10.36 -28.31
N ASP A 67 18.30 9.75 -28.18
CA ASP A 67 19.09 9.23 -29.30
C ASP A 67 18.65 7.84 -29.79
N GLY A 68 17.60 7.27 -29.20
CA GLY A 68 17.07 5.95 -29.51
C GLY A 68 17.80 4.80 -28.83
N SER A 69 18.80 5.06 -28.00
CA SER A 69 19.49 4.02 -27.22
C SER A 69 18.62 3.49 -26.08
N PHE A 70 18.87 2.22 -25.71
CA PHE A 70 18.16 1.55 -24.61
C PHE A 70 19.00 1.50 -23.34
N VAL A 71 18.33 1.57 -22.20
CA VAL A 71 18.90 1.35 -20.86
C VAL A 71 17.97 0.44 -20.08
N GLU A 72 18.48 -0.68 -19.56
CA GLU A 72 17.70 -1.61 -18.75
C GLU A 72 17.73 -1.18 -17.27
N VAL A 73 16.56 -1.13 -16.63
CA VAL A 73 16.45 -0.87 -15.19
C VAL A 73 16.74 -2.13 -14.39
N ARG A 74 17.49 -2.01 -13.33
CA ARG A 74 17.74 -3.08 -12.34
C ARG A 74 17.48 -2.56 -10.93
N ALA A 75 16.76 -3.34 -10.14
CA ALA A 75 16.63 -3.06 -8.72
C ALA A 75 17.99 -3.30 -8.04
N ALA A 76 18.52 -2.29 -7.37
CA ALA A 76 19.70 -2.42 -6.53
C ALA A 76 19.39 -3.30 -5.31
N ALA A 77 20.40 -3.97 -4.77
CA ALA A 77 20.31 -4.52 -3.44
C ALA A 77 20.27 -3.38 -2.43
N GLU A 78 19.33 -3.46 -1.51
CA GLU A 78 19.14 -2.49 -0.44
C GLU A 78 18.79 -3.19 0.87
N SER A 79 18.90 -2.49 1.99
CA SER A 79 18.68 -3.09 3.30
C SER A 79 17.18 -3.31 3.53
N VAL A 80 16.77 -4.57 3.56
CA VAL A 80 15.38 -5.00 3.72
C VAL A 80 15.21 -5.91 4.94
N LEU A 81 13.97 -6.03 5.41
CA LEU A 81 13.53 -7.16 6.22
C LEU A 81 12.91 -8.20 5.30
N GLU A 82 13.47 -9.39 5.26
CA GLU A 82 12.82 -10.55 4.66
C GLU A 82 12.01 -11.29 5.74
N VAL A 83 10.72 -11.46 5.51
CA VAL A 83 9.76 -12.02 6.44
C VAL A 83 9.28 -13.34 5.92
N ARG A 84 9.42 -14.41 6.71
CA ARG A 84 8.99 -15.77 6.40
C ARG A 84 8.19 -16.37 7.54
N ALA A 85 7.30 -17.28 7.21
CA ALA A 85 6.56 -18.06 8.19
C ALA A 85 6.40 -19.51 7.69
N GLN A 86 6.34 -20.47 8.62
CA GLN A 86 6.01 -21.85 8.30
C GLN A 86 4.51 -22.01 8.01
N ASP A 87 3.69 -21.23 8.70
CA ASP A 87 2.25 -21.16 8.49
C ASP A 87 1.88 -20.00 7.54
N PRO A 88 1.27 -20.30 6.38
CA PRO A 88 0.81 -19.26 5.46
C PRO A 88 -0.15 -18.24 6.09
N HIS A 89 -0.96 -18.65 7.07
CA HIS A 89 -1.86 -17.74 7.77
C HIS A 89 -1.10 -16.68 8.59
N ALA A 90 0.03 -17.07 9.21
CA ALA A 90 0.87 -16.12 9.93
C ALA A 90 1.47 -15.07 8.98
N LEU A 91 1.86 -15.46 7.76
CA LEU A 91 2.37 -14.55 6.74
C LEU A 91 1.27 -13.59 6.26
N MET A 92 0.03 -14.06 6.05
CA MET A 92 -1.11 -13.22 5.71
C MET A 92 -1.43 -12.20 6.82
N ARG A 93 -1.35 -12.60 8.09
CA ARG A 93 -1.49 -11.68 9.23
C ARG A 93 -0.41 -10.61 9.25
N ALA A 94 0.83 -10.99 8.96
CA ALA A 94 1.92 -10.03 8.85
C ALA A 94 1.67 -9.00 7.73
N ALA A 95 1.24 -9.45 6.53
CA ALA A 95 0.88 -8.58 5.41
C ALA A 95 -0.25 -7.61 5.79
N TYR A 96 -1.30 -8.07 6.47
CA TYR A 96 -2.40 -7.24 6.95
C TYR A 96 -1.91 -6.12 7.89
N HIS A 97 -1.06 -6.46 8.86
CA HIS A 97 -0.53 -5.47 9.81
C HIS A 97 0.43 -4.47 9.17
N LEU A 98 1.20 -4.88 8.17
CA LEU A 98 2.07 -3.98 7.39
C LEU A 98 1.25 -3.05 6.50
N GLY A 99 0.22 -3.58 5.82
CA GLY A 99 -0.70 -2.79 5.00
C GLY A 99 -1.44 -1.71 5.79
N ASN A 100 -1.89 -2.01 7.01
CA ASN A 100 -2.51 -1.03 7.90
C ASN A 100 -1.57 0.12 8.32
N ARG A 101 -0.26 -0.03 8.11
CA ARG A 101 0.75 1.01 8.37
C ARG A 101 1.20 1.73 7.11
N HIS A 102 0.55 1.42 5.98
CA HIS A 102 0.91 1.97 4.66
C HIS A 102 2.38 1.75 4.29
N THR A 103 2.98 0.68 4.81
CA THR A 103 4.36 0.31 4.51
C THR A 103 4.40 -0.32 3.12
N PRO A 104 5.29 0.13 2.22
CA PRO A 104 5.54 -0.57 0.96
C PRO A 104 6.02 -2.00 1.23
N VAL A 105 5.36 -2.99 0.64
CA VAL A 105 5.66 -4.40 0.84
C VAL A 105 5.78 -5.11 -0.50
N GLU A 106 6.88 -5.81 -0.70
CA GLU A 106 7.01 -6.81 -1.75
C GLU A 106 6.37 -8.11 -1.28
N ILE A 107 5.47 -8.68 -2.07
CA ILE A 107 4.77 -9.91 -1.76
C ILE A 107 5.30 -11.02 -2.66
N GLY A 108 6.14 -11.88 -2.11
CA GLY A 108 6.61 -13.08 -2.77
C GLY A 108 5.67 -14.27 -2.54
N ARG A 109 6.01 -15.41 -3.13
CA ARG A 109 5.22 -16.62 -3.01
C ARG A 109 5.15 -17.16 -1.57
N ASP A 110 6.25 -17.03 -0.85
CA ASP A 110 6.47 -17.59 0.50
C ASP A 110 7.21 -16.62 1.44
N TYR A 111 7.28 -15.34 1.06
CA TYR A 111 7.91 -14.29 1.84
C TYR A 111 7.22 -12.94 1.63
N LEU A 112 7.47 -12.03 2.57
CA LEU A 112 7.26 -10.60 2.39
C LEU A 112 8.60 -9.90 2.52
N ARG A 113 8.79 -8.77 1.83
CA ARG A 113 9.92 -7.85 2.05
C ARG A 113 9.42 -6.44 2.24
N LEU A 114 10.13 -5.71 3.08
CA LEU A 114 9.91 -4.29 3.31
C LEU A 114 11.28 -3.64 3.58
N GLU A 115 11.36 -2.33 3.44
CA GLU A 115 12.54 -1.58 3.84
C GLU A 115 12.84 -1.84 5.32
N TYR A 116 14.13 -1.92 5.70
CA TYR A 116 14.53 -2.21 7.07
C TYR A 116 14.02 -1.15 8.04
N ASP A 117 13.23 -1.58 9.01
CA ASP A 117 12.74 -0.79 10.14
C ASP A 117 12.75 -1.64 11.42
N ALA A 118 13.45 -1.16 12.47
CA ALA A 118 13.60 -1.90 13.70
C ALA A 118 12.29 -2.08 14.48
N VAL A 119 11.37 -1.11 14.38
CA VAL A 119 10.06 -1.17 15.06
C VAL A 119 9.16 -2.18 14.38
N LEU A 120 9.17 -2.20 13.04
CA LEU A 120 8.44 -3.20 12.26
C LEU A 120 9.02 -4.60 12.46
N ALA A 121 10.34 -4.72 12.57
CA ALA A 121 10.99 -6.00 12.90
C ALA A 121 10.51 -6.56 14.24
N ASP A 122 10.42 -5.74 15.27
CA ASP A 122 9.91 -6.15 16.59
C ASP A 122 8.42 -6.53 16.54
N MET A 123 7.61 -5.76 15.84
CA MET A 123 6.19 -6.09 15.64
C MET A 123 6.04 -7.46 14.96
N LEU A 124 6.79 -7.71 13.90
CA LEU A 124 6.74 -8.96 13.13
C LEU A 124 7.15 -10.16 13.99
N ARG A 125 8.22 -10.03 14.80
CA ARG A 125 8.63 -11.08 15.75
C ARG A 125 7.54 -11.39 16.77
N ARG A 126 6.83 -10.37 17.28
CA ARG A 126 5.67 -10.55 18.20
C ARG A 126 4.50 -11.25 17.53
N LEU A 127 4.35 -11.15 16.20
CA LEU A 127 3.34 -11.88 15.43
C LEU A 127 3.74 -13.36 15.22
N GLY A 128 4.96 -13.76 15.61
CA GLY A 128 5.46 -15.12 15.48
C GLY A 128 6.03 -15.45 14.11
N VAL A 129 6.37 -14.46 13.30
CA VAL A 129 7.03 -14.66 12.01
C VAL A 129 8.53 -14.40 12.12
N LEU A 130 9.33 -15.08 11.30
CA LEU A 130 10.76 -14.80 11.15
C LEU A 130 10.93 -13.52 10.35
N ALA A 131 11.66 -12.55 10.89
CA ALA A 131 11.99 -11.29 10.22
C ALA A 131 13.50 -11.04 10.32
N GLU A 132 14.21 -11.19 9.22
CA GLU A 132 15.67 -11.09 9.14
C GLU A 132 16.08 -9.95 8.22
N ARG A 133 17.14 -9.25 8.60
CA ARG A 133 17.74 -8.21 7.77
C ARG A 133 18.57 -8.84 6.67
N ALA A 134 18.40 -8.38 5.44
CA ALA A 134 19.13 -8.83 4.27
C ALA A 134 19.41 -7.67 3.31
N GLU A 135 20.43 -7.81 2.46
CA GLU A 135 20.71 -6.90 1.34
C GLU A 135 20.18 -7.56 0.07
N LEU A 136 18.99 -7.17 -0.36
CA LEU A 136 18.27 -7.78 -1.48
C LEU A 136 17.61 -6.72 -2.36
N PRO A 137 17.37 -7.01 -3.64
CA PRO A 137 16.50 -6.19 -4.46
C PRO A 137 15.12 -6.08 -3.82
N PHE A 138 14.50 -4.90 -3.94
CA PHE A 138 13.19 -4.61 -3.35
C PHE A 138 12.22 -4.09 -4.39
N GLU A 139 11.16 -4.84 -4.64
CA GLU A 139 10.13 -4.58 -5.66
C GLU A 139 8.72 -4.56 -5.01
N PRO A 140 8.40 -3.55 -4.18
CA PRO A 140 7.11 -3.53 -3.48
C PRO A 140 5.93 -3.48 -4.44
N GLU A 141 4.79 -4.01 -4.00
CA GLU A 141 3.54 -3.98 -4.74
C GLU A 141 3.16 -2.55 -5.15
N ALA A 142 2.63 -2.44 -6.35
CA ALA A 142 1.97 -1.22 -6.77
C ALA A 142 0.64 -1.07 -6.03
N GLY A 143 0.22 0.16 -5.74
CA GLY A 143 -1.10 0.40 -5.17
C GLY A 143 -2.21 -0.16 -6.09
N ALA A 144 -3.25 -0.74 -5.49
CA ALA A 144 -4.35 -1.40 -6.20
C ALA A 144 -5.09 -0.47 -7.18
N TYR A 145 -4.96 0.82 -7.01
CA TYR A 145 -5.65 1.84 -7.81
C TYR A 145 -4.75 2.51 -8.86
N GLY A 146 -3.60 1.92 -9.21
CA GLY A 146 -2.76 2.38 -10.32
C GLY A 146 -2.06 3.73 -10.13
N GLY A 147 -2.19 4.37 -8.98
CA GLY A 147 -1.46 5.59 -8.59
C GLY A 147 -0.21 5.23 -7.79
N GLY A 148 0.94 5.79 -8.12
CA GLY A 148 2.14 5.67 -7.30
C GLY A 148 1.84 6.06 -5.85
N HIS A 149 2.52 5.44 -4.89
CA HIS A 149 2.33 5.65 -3.45
C HIS A 149 2.23 7.13 -3.07
N LYS A 150 1.00 7.61 -2.88
CA LYS A 150 0.74 8.89 -2.24
C LYS A 150 0.41 8.59 -0.79
N HIS A 151 1.26 9.07 0.11
CA HIS A 151 1.01 8.97 1.55
C HIS A 151 -0.31 9.66 1.89
N GLY A 152 -1.19 8.97 2.63
CA GLY A 152 -2.61 9.27 2.85
C GLY A 152 -2.96 10.58 3.59
N HIS A 153 -2.19 11.64 3.41
CA HIS A 153 -2.48 13.00 3.87
C HIS A 153 -2.34 14.04 2.76
N ASP A 154 -2.25 13.62 1.49
CA ASP A 154 -2.15 14.55 0.38
C ASP A 154 -3.55 14.95 -0.12
N ALA A 155 -3.72 16.22 -0.47
CA ALA A 155 -4.98 16.83 -0.96
C ALA A 155 -5.57 16.15 -2.22
N THR A 156 -4.86 15.17 -2.80
CA THR A 156 -5.26 14.42 -3.99
C THR A 156 -5.97 13.10 -3.68
N PHE A 157 -6.14 12.70 -2.40
CA PHE A 157 -6.85 11.47 -2.04
C PHE A 157 -8.28 11.43 -2.59
N ALA A 158 -8.98 12.57 -2.58
CA ALA A 158 -10.33 12.68 -3.13
C ALA A 158 -10.36 12.50 -4.65
N GLU A 159 -9.35 12.99 -5.37
CA GLU A 159 -9.21 12.84 -6.83
C GLU A 159 -8.87 11.40 -7.21
N ASP A 160 -7.96 10.76 -6.47
CA ASP A 160 -7.58 9.35 -6.70
C ASP A 160 -8.73 8.40 -6.36
N TYR A 161 -9.52 8.70 -5.32
CA TYR A 161 -10.73 7.95 -4.98
C TYR A 161 -11.82 8.12 -6.05
N ALA A 162 -12.02 9.32 -6.57
CA ALA A 162 -12.96 9.59 -7.66
C ALA A 162 -12.51 8.88 -8.95
N ALA A 163 -11.22 8.87 -9.26
CA ALA A 163 -10.67 8.14 -10.41
C ALA A 163 -10.87 6.61 -10.26
N ALA A 164 -10.66 6.06 -9.08
CA ALA A 164 -10.91 4.64 -8.78
C ALA A 164 -12.40 4.28 -8.92
N GLN A 165 -13.30 5.15 -8.46
CA GLN A 165 -14.75 4.99 -8.63
C GLN A 165 -15.15 5.03 -10.10
N ALA A 166 -14.55 5.92 -10.90
CA ALA A 166 -14.83 6.02 -12.34
C ALA A 166 -14.45 4.74 -13.07
N VAL A 167 -13.26 4.17 -12.79
CA VAL A 167 -12.81 2.89 -13.37
C VAL A 167 -13.73 1.74 -12.95
N PHE A 168 -14.17 1.71 -11.69
CA PHE A 168 -15.10 0.70 -11.19
C PHE A 168 -16.45 0.77 -11.93
N HIS A 169 -16.98 1.97 -12.16
CA HIS A 169 -18.24 2.17 -12.90
C HIS A 169 -18.10 1.83 -14.38
N GLU A 170 -16.96 2.07 -15.01
CA GLU A 170 -16.71 1.72 -16.41
C GLU A 170 -16.68 0.21 -16.63
N HIS A 171 -16.11 -0.57 -15.70
CA HIS A 171 -16.04 -2.03 -15.80
C HIS A 171 -17.29 -2.77 -15.34
N HIS A 172 -18.15 -2.15 -14.52
CA HIS A 172 -19.39 -2.76 -14.00
C HIS A 172 -20.66 -2.13 -14.54
N GLY A 173 -20.57 -1.18 -15.45
CA GLY A 173 -21.68 -0.46 -16.07
C GLY A 173 -22.39 -1.23 -17.19
N HIS A 174 -22.63 -2.53 -17.05
CA HIS A 174 -23.63 -3.22 -17.89
C HIS A 174 -25.00 -3.02 -17.29
N GLY A 175 -25.65 -1.94 -17.72
CA GLY A 175 -27.01 -1.59 -17.35
C GLY A 175 -28.00 -2.62 -17.86
N HIS A 176 -28.63 -3.34 -16.94
CA HIS A 176 -29.92 -3.95 -17.21
C HIS A 176 -31.01 -2.91 -16.96
N GLY A 177 -31.34 -2.19 -18.02
CA GLY A 177 -32.50 -1.29 -18.03
C GLY A 177 -33.81 -2.10 -18.04
N HIS A 178 -34.40 -2.29 -16.87
CA HIS A 178 -35.81 -2.65 -16.77
C HIS A 178 -36.62 -1.39 -16.46
N GLY A 179 -37.12 -0.77 -17.51
CA GLY A 179 -38.06 0.33 -17.40
C GLY A 179 -39.44 -0.25 -17.00
N HIS A 180 -39.88 -0.02 -15.76
CA HIS A 180 -41.28 -0.08 -15.38
C HIS A 180 -41.74 1.30 -15.02
N GLY A 181 -42.34 1.98 -16.00
CA GLY A 181 -43.11 3.19 -15.80
C GLY A 181 -44.46 2.87 -15.17
N HIS A 182 -44.69 3.27 -13.92
CA HIS A 182 -46.02 3.44 -13.36
C HIS A 182 -46.16 4.89 -12.85
N GLY A 183 -46.79 5.68 -13.70
CA GLY A 183 -47.26 7.00 -13.30
C GLY A 183 -48.57 6.86 -12.52
N HIS A 184 -48.60 7.31 -11.27
CA HIS A 184 -49.79 7.68 -10.54
C HIS A 184 -49.57 9.01 -9.85
N GLY A 185 -50.10 10.06 -10.44
CA GLY A 185 -50.24 11.37 -9.81
C GLY A 185 -51.45 11.35 -8.88
N HIS A 186 -51.25 11.68 -7.61
CA HIS A 186 -52.30 12.19 -6.73
C HIS A 186 -51.69 13.26 -5.82
N GLY A 187 -52.05 14.49 -6.11
CA GLY A 187 -51.81 15.61 -5.21
C GLY A 187 -52.90 15.66 -4.14
N HIS A 188 -52.50 15.74 -2.87
CA HIS A 188 -53.29 16.31 -1.79
C HIS A 188 -52.35 16.95 -0.78
N GLY A 189 -52.43 18.26 -0.68
CA GLY A 189 -51.83 19.04 0.37
C GLY A 189 -52.73 19.03 1.61
N HIS A 190 -52.16 18.77 2.77
CA HIS A 190 -52.69 19.20 4.08
C HIS A 190 -51.51 19.41 5.02
N GLY A 191 -51.34 20.67 5.45
CA GLY A 191 -50.44 21.01 6.54
C GLY A 191 -51.12 20.79 7.87
N HIS A 192 -50.40 20.17 8.81
CA HIS A 192 -50.62 20.30 10.25
C HIS A 192 -49.30 20.20 10.98
N GLY A 193 -48.95 21.29 11.66
CA GLY A 193 -47.85 21.33 12.61
C GLY A 193 -48.29 20.76 13.94
N HIS A 194 -47.49 19.91 14.54
CA HIS A 194 -47.50 19.62 15.96
C HIS A 194 -46.04 19.45 16.44
N GLY A 195 -45.63 20.38 17.31
CA GLY A 195 -44.40 20.27 18.08
C GLY A 195 -44.65 19.31 19.24
N HIS A 196 -43.68 18.45 19.47
CA HIS A 196 -43.55 17.73 20.75
C HIS A 196 -42.10 17.81 21.18
N GLU A 197 -41.89 18.55 22.28
CA GLU A 197 -40.68 18.52 23.07
C GLU A 197 -40.73 17.26 23.95
N HIS A 198 -39.70 16.46 23.95
CA HIS A 198 -39.49 15.40 24.95
C HIS A 198 -38.11 15.58 25.56
N GLU A 199 -38.11 16.10 26.77
CA GLU A 199 -36.99 16.02 27.73
C GLU A 199 -36.95 14.59 28.30
N HIS A 200 -35.81 13.94 28.22
CA HIS A 200 -35.54 12.71 28.98
C HIS A 200 -34.30 12.93 29.85
N GLU A 201 -34.54 13.23 31.11
CA GLU A 201 -33.56 13.07 32.19
C GLU A 201 -33.47 11.56 32.54
N HIS A 202 -32.27 10.99 32.45
CA HIS A 202 -31.94 9.73 33.10
C HIS A 202 -30.77 9.93 34.06
N GLY A 203 -31.10 10.12 35.33
CA GLY A 203 -30.17 9.97 36.43
C GLY A 203 -30.00 8.49 36.75
N HIS A 204 -28.79 8.00 36.82
CA HIS A 204 -28.42 6.75 37.47
C HIS A 204 -27.38 7.00 38.54
N GLU A 205 -27.83 7.04 39.78
CA GLU A 205 -26.99 6.89 40.97
C GLU A 205 -26.68 5.39 41.16
N HIS A 206 -25.42 5.03 41.21
CA HIS A 206 -24.96 3.75 41.76
C HIS A 206 -24.07 4.03 42.95
N GLY A 207 -24.67 3.86 44.15
CA GLY A 207 -23.95 3.75 45.40
C GLY A 207 -23.32 2.35 45.50
N HIS A 208 -22.05 2.29 45.82
CA HIS A 208 -21.37 1.08 46.29
C HIS A 208 -20.93 1.30 47.74
N GLU A 209 -21.58 0.61 48.64
CA GLU A 209 -21.15 0.45 50.04
C GLU A 209 -19.96 -0.50 50.13
N HIS A 210 -18.96 -0.08 50.87
CA HIS A 210 -17.81 -0.89 51.28
C HIS A 210 -18.18 -1.70 52.53
N GLY A 211 -18.08 -3.03 52.42
CA GLY A 211 -18.06 -3.93 53.55
C GLY A 211 -16.65 -4.41 53.83
N HIS A 212 -16.09 -3.99 54.95
CA HIS A 212 -14.88 -4.55 55.55
C HIS A 212 -15.18 -5.92 56.15
N HIS A 213 -14.37 -6.91 55.87
CA HIS A 213 -14.18 -8.07 56.74
C HIS A 213 -12.69 -8.34 56.89
N VAL A 214 -12.25 -8.14 58.11
CA VAL A 214 -11.02 -8.64 58.68
C VAL A 214 -11.36 -9.97 59.33
N ASP A 215 -10.57 -11.00 59.09
CA ASP A 215 -10.32 -12.02 60.11
C ASP A 215 -9.00 -12.76 59.84
N ASP A 216 -8.18 -12.74 60.86
CA ASP A 216 -6.98 -13.46 61.15
C ASP A 216 -7.22 -14.99 61.17
N ALA A 217 -6.20 -15.76 60.75
CA ALA A 217 -5.67 -16.91 61.49
C ALA A 217 -4.59 -17.63 60.70
N ASP A 218 -3.38 -17.40 61.05
CA ASP A 218 -2.34 -18.28 61.56
C ASP A 218 -2.61 -19.78 61.49
N CYS A 219 -1.76 -20.51 60.77
CA CYS A 219 -1.29 -21.86 61.14
C CYS A 219 -0.05 -22.30 60.39
N MET A 220 1.04 -22.42 61.11
CA MET A 220 2.24 -23.22 60.83
C MET A 220 1.93 -24.72 60.68
N HIS A 221 2.75 -25.41 59.87
CA HIS A 221 3.49 -26.65 60.09
C HIS A 221 4.10 -27.11 58.78
N LYS A 222 5.42 -27.19 58.68
CA LYS A 222 6.35 -28.32 58.93
C LYS A 222 5.85 -29.65 58.33
N ASP A 223 6.48 -30.08 57.25
CA ASP A 223 7.61 -31.04 57.10
C ASP A 223 8.11 -31.01 55.64
#